data_7ea28b6c256287d837e21a4f035fc2fe
#
_entry.id   7ea28b6c256287d837e21a4f035fc2fe
#
_cell.length_a   1.000
_cell.length_b   1.000
_cell.length_c   1.000
_cell.angle_alpha   90.00
_cell.angle_beta   90.00
_cell.angle_gamma   90.00
#
_symmetry.space_group_name_H-M   'P 1'
#
loop_
_entity.id
_entity.type
_entity.pdbx_description
1 polymer ?
#
loop_
_entity_poly.entity_id
_entity_poly.type
_entity_poly.pdbx_seq_one_letter_code
_entity_poly.pdbx_strand_id
1 'polypeptide(L)'
;MSQIVNSEEVKEIYLKRLTSIDPDAFTEKGKIQKYTIDSFEKKPTGGIIVYLYVNDNKDYTISFNLYKDYNTGKIKNGGGSWSPELNSFVKSKKAE
;
A
#
# COMPACT_ATOMS: atom_id res chain seq x y z
N MET A 1 -6.38 -15.49 6.33
CA MET A 1 -6.45 -14.13 5.77
C MET A 1 -5.33 -13.23 6.27
N SER A 2 -5.17 -13.09 7.59
CA SER A 2 -4.11 -12.22 8.10
C SER A 2 -2.71 -12.67 7.65
N GLN A 3 -2.51 -13.97 7.45
CA GLN A 3 -1.23 -14.47 6.96
C GLN A 3 -0.92 -13.96 5.56
N ILE A 4 -1.94 -13.84 4.71
CA ILE A 4 -1.74 -13.34 3.35
C ILE A 4 -1.34 -11.87 3.36
N VAL A 5 -2.06 -11.03 4.12
CA VAL A 5 -1.77 -9.59 4.12
C VAL A 5 -0.44 -9.27 4.80
N ASN A 6 0.12 -10.20 5.58
CA ASN A 6 1.40 -10.02 6.25
C ASN A 6 2.54 -10.84 5.63
N SER A 7 2.30 -11.52 4.49
CA SER A 7 3.33 -12.32 3.86
C SER A 7 4.41 -11.42 3.24
N GLU A 8 5.61 -11.99 3.08
CA GLU A 8 6.71 -11.26 2.46
C GLU A 8 6.37 -10.81 1.04
N GLU A 9 5.68 -11.67 0.31
CA GLU A 9 5.27 -11.36 -1.06
C GLU A 9 4.37 -10.14 -1.11
N VAL A 10 3.43 -10.05 -0.18
CA VAL A 10 2.51 -8.92 -0.13
C VAL A 10 3.21 -7.67 0.39
N LYS A 11 4.12 -7.82 1.34
CA LYS A 11 4.89 -6.68 1.82
C LYS A 11 5.69 -6.03 0.71
N GLU A 12 6.25 -6.83 -0.20
CA GLU A 12 6.96 -6.27 -1.35
C GLU A 12 6.03 -5.45 -2.24
N ILE A 13 4.78 -5.88 -2.39
CA ILE A 13 3.80 -5.13 -3.16
C ILE A 13 3.55 -3.78 -2.51
N TYR A 14 3.38 -3.75 -1.19
CA TYR A 14 3.17 -2.51 -0.46
C TYR A 14 4.37 -1.57 -0.63
N LEU A 15 5.57 -2.11 -0.45
CA LEU A 15 6.79 -1.29 -0.53
C LEU A 15 6.99 -0.74 -1.93
N LYS A 16 6.74 -1.54 -2.95
CA LYS A 16 6.86 -1.07 -4.34
C LYS A 16 5.90 0.07 -4.62
N ARG A 17 4.66 -0.04 -4.14
CA ARG A 17 3.68 1.01 -4.38
C ARG A 17 4.06 2.29 -3.63
N LEU A 18 4.47 2.16 -2.38
CA LEU A 18 4.83 3.31 -1.58
C LEU A 18 6.07 4.02 -2.13
N THR A 19 7.07 3.27 -2.61
CA THR A 19 8.24 3.88 -3.23
C THR A 19 7.93 4.46 -4.61
N SER A 20 6.90 3.96 -5.27
CA SER A 20 6.43 4.55 -6.52
C SER A 20 5.83 5.93 -6.29
N ILE A 21 5.12 6.09 -5.18
CA ILE A 21 4.50 7.37 -4.81
C ILE A 21 5.56 8.33 -4.27
N ASP A 22 6.46 7.83 -3.44
CA ASP A 22 7.53 8.59 -2.83
C ASP A 22 8.84 7.82 -3.02
N PRO A 23 9.65 8.19 -4.02
CA PRO A 23 10.88 7.45 -4.31
C PRO A 23 11.86 7.37 -3.15
N ASP A 24 11.78 8.30 -2.20
CA ASP A 24 12.64 8.30 -1.02
C ASP A 24 11.97 7.66 0.20
N ALA A 25 10.82 7.00 0.00
CA ALA A 25 10.09 6.36 1.10
C ALA A 25 11.03 5.47 1.91
N PHE A 26 10.83 5.50 3.23
CA PHE A 26 11.60 4.70 4.19
C PHE A 26 13.07 5.12 4.30
N THR A 27 13.40 6.30 3.78
CA THR A 27 14.72 6.91 3.98
C THR A 27 14.55 8.22 4.74
N GLU A 28 15.67 8.80 5.18
CA GLU A 28 15.64 10.06 5.90
C GLU A 28 15.03 11.19 5.08
N LYS A 29 15.15 11.13 3.77
CA LYS A 29 14.65 12.17 2.88
C LYS A 29 13.20 11.98 2.49
N GLY A 30 12.64 10.81 2.72
CA GLY A 30 11.30 10.48 2.27
C GLY A 30 10.23 11.01 3.20
N LYS A 31 9.06 11.23 2.62
CA LYS A 31 7.87 11.61 3.39
C LYS A 31 7.27 10.39 4.10
N ILE A 32 7.25 9.25 3.41
CA ILE A 32 6.69 8.02 3.96
C ILE A 32 7.78 7.32 4.75
N GLN A 33 7.57 7.17 6.05
CA GLN A 33 8.54 6.53 6.93
C GLN A 33 8.11 5.14 7.37
N LYS A 34 6.81 4.91 7.47
CA LYS A 34 6.29 3.60 7.85
C LYS A 34 4.85 3.47 7.39
N TYR A 35 4.34 2.25 7.40
CA TYR A 35 2.94 1.99 7.09
C TYR A 35 2.36 1.03 8.12
N THR A 36 1.04 1.07 8.25
CA THR A 36 0.32 0.18 9.17
C THR A 36 -0.91 -0.34 8.45
N ILE A 37 -1.18 -1.63 8.58
CA ILE A 37 -2.39 -2.22 8.03
C ILE A 37 -3.55 -1.83 8.93
N ASP A 38 -4.50 -1.07 8.37
CA ASP A 38 -5.68 -0.63 9.11
C ASP A 38 -6.75 -1.72 9.12
N SER A 39 -7.09 -2.22 7.94
CA SER A 39 -8.11 -3.27 7.82
C SER A 39 -7.98 -3.94 6.46
N PHE A 40 -8.73 -5.02 6.29
CA PHE A 40 -8.81 -5.68 4.99
C PHE A 40 -10.19 -6.31 4.85
N GLU A 41 -10.62 -6.50 3.61
CA GLU A 41 -11.90 -7.09 3.29
C GLU A 41 -11.71 -8.17 2.23
N LYS A 42 -12.38 -9.31 2.41
CA LYS A 42 -12.38 -10.38 1.43
C LYS A 42 -13.49 -10.13 0.43
N LYS A 43 -13.15 -10.15 -0.85
CA LYS A 43 -14.15 -10.00 -1.91
C LYS A 43 -14.81 -11.31 -2.24
N PRO A 44 -16.12 -11.30 -2.59
CA PRO A 44 -16.80 -12.52 -3.03
C PRO A 44 -16.16 -13.15 -4.27
N THR A 45 -15.48 -12.35 -5.09
CA THR A 45 -14.84 -12.82 -6.31
C THR A 45 -13.46 -13.42 -6.09
N GLY A 46 -12.99 -13.45 -4.85
CA GLY A 46 -11.74 -14.11 -4.51
C GLY A 46 -10.54 -13.22 -4.25
N GLY A 47 -10.71 -11.92 -4.36
CA GLY A 47 -9.64 -10.98 -4.05
C GLY A 47 -9.74 -10.46 -2.63
N ILE A 48 -8.74 -9.67 -2.23
CA ILE A 48 -8.71 -9.02 -0.92
C ILE A 48 -8.40 -7.55 -1.14
N ILE A 49 -9.18 -6.68 -0.50
CA ILE A 49 -8.86 -5.25 -0.47
C ILE A 49 -8.20 -4.98 0.87
N VAL A 50 -7.01 -4.40 0.84
CA VAL A 50 -6.25 -4.07 2.05
C VAL A 50 -6.17 -2.56 2.16
N TYR A 51 -6.43 -2.04 3.36
CA TYR A 51 -6.36 -0.61 3.65
C TYR A 51 -5.19 -0.36 4.59
N LEU A 52 -4.29 0.51 4.17
CA LEU A 52 -3.13 0.91 4.96
C LEU A 52 -3.20 2.40 5.24
N TYR A 53 -2.49 2.84 6.26
CA TYR A 53 -2.20 4.25 6.42
C TYR A 53 -0.70 4.39 6.72
N VAL A 54 -0.15 5.56 6.45
CA VAL A 54 1.29 5.78 6.61
C VAL A 54 1.55 6.78 7.74
N ASN A 55 2.71 6.63 8.37
CA ASN A 55 3.22 7.56 9.39
C ASN A 55 2.26 7.75 10.56
N ASP A 56 1.51 6.70 10.93
CA ASP A 56 0.54 6.74 12.03
C ASP A 56 -0.55 7.80 11.83
N ASN A 57 -0.75 8.25 10.60
CA ASN A 57 -1.77 9.26 10.30
C ASN A 57 -2.86 8.60 9.45
N LYS A 58 -4.05 8.45 10.04
CA LYS A 58 -5.15 7.77 9.37
C LYS A 58 -5.74 8.56 8.20
N ASP A 59 -5.36 9.80 8.04
CA ASP A 59 -5.75 10.57 6.87
C ASP A 59 -4.90 10.21 5.64
N TYR A 60 -3.75 9.60 5.85
CA TYR A 60 -2.84 9.22 4.77
C TYR A 60 -3.06 7.76 4.43
N THR A 61 -4.16 7.47 3.75
CA THR A 61 -4.56 6.10 3.46
C THR A 61 -4.23 5.69 2.03
N ILE A 62 -3.98 4.41 1.87
CA ILE A 62 -3.75 3.81 0.56
C ILE A 62 -4.40 2.43 0.58
N SER A 63 -5.06 2.06 -0.51
CA SER A 63 -5.69 0.77 -0.61
C SER A 63 -5.04 -0.06 -1.70
N PHE A 64 -5.07 -1.37 -1.51
CA PHE A 64 -4.54 -2.34 -2.46
C PHE A 64 -5.59 -3.37 -2.76
N ASN A 65 -5.66 -3.76 -4.02
CA ASN A 65 -6.62 -4.76 -4.48
C ASN A 65 -5.83 -6.01 -4.86
N LEU A 66 -5.67 -6.92 -3.92
CA LEU A 66 -4.82 -8.09 -4.09
C LEU A 66 -5.60 -9.26 -4.65
N TYR A 67 -4.98 -10.02 -5.53
CA TYR A 67 -5.59 -11.23 -6.07
C TYR A 67 -4.48 -12.24 -6.34
N LYS A 68 -4.89 -13.51 -6.44
CA LYS A 68 -3.97 -14.59 -6.72
C LYS A 68 -3.98 -14.89 -8.22
N ASP A 69 -2.81 -14.89 -8.83
CA ASP A 69 -2.64 -15.28 -10.22
C ASP A 69 -2.56 -16.79 -10.28
N TYR A 70 -3.58 -17.43 -10.84
CA TYR A 70 -3.64 -18.88 -10.88
C TYR A 70 -2.59 -19.50 -11.82
N ASN A 71 -2.07 -18.74 -12.76
CA ASN A 71 -1.04 -19.24 -13.66
C ASN A 71 0.31 -19.37 -12.97
N THR A 72 0.62 -18.46 -12.05
CA THR A 72 1.91 -18.46 -11.36
C THR A 72 1.78 -18.80 -9.88
N GLY A 73 0.56 -18.75 -9.34
CA GLY A 73 0.33 -18.97 -7.91
C GLY A 73 0.74 -17.79 -7.04
N LYS A 74 1.12 -16.68 -7.64
CA LYS A 74 1.60 -15.52 -6.90
C LYS A 74 0.50 -14.50 -6.64
N ILE A 75 0.69 -13.72 -5.59
CA ILE A 75 -0.24 -12.64 -5.26
C ILE A 75 0.18 -11.41 -6.06
N LYS A 76 -0.80 -10.74 -6.66
CA LYS A 76 -0.56 -9.55 -7.45
C LYS A 76 -1.49 -8.41 -7.00
N ASN A 77 -1.08 -7.20 -7.30
CA ASN A 77 -1.89 -6.01 -7.03
C ASN A 77 -2.62 -5.61 -8.32
N GLY A 78 -3.94 -5.75 -8.29
CA GLY A 78 -4.77 -5.41 -9.44
C GLY A 78 -5.15 -3.95 -9.54
N GLY A 79 -4.63 -3.12 -8.64
CA GLY A 79 -4.93 -1.70 -8.61
C GLY A 79 -5.16 -1.24 -7.20
N GLY A 80 -5.51 0.02 -7.06
CA GLY A 80 -5.78 0.60 -5.77
C GLY A 80 -5.70 2.11 -5.88
N SER A 81 -5.91 2.78 -4.76
CA SER A 81 -5.86 4.23 -4.73
C SER A 81 -5.38 4.70 -3.38
N TRP A 82 -5.05 5.98 -3.31
CA TRP A 82 -4.65 6.58 -2.05
C TRP A 82 -5.41 7.89 -1.86
N SER A 83 -5.48 8.33 -0.61
CA SER A 83 -6.28 9.49 -0.26
C SER A 83 -5.69 10.76 -0.85
N PRO A 84 -6.53 11.79 -1.08
CA PRO A 84 -6.03 13.09 -1.50
C PRO A 84 -5.02 13.67 -0.51
N GLU A 85 -5.23 13.41 0.78
CA GLU A 85 -4.32 13.87 1.83
C GLU A 85 -2.93 13.27 1.66
N LEU A 86 -2.86 11.96 1.38
CA LEU A 86 -1.58 11.32 1.13
C LEU A 86 -0.94 11.85 -0.14
N ASN A 87 -1.72 12.03 -1.18
CA ASN A 87 -1.24 12.56 -2.44
C ASN A 87 -0.61 13.95 -2.24
N SER A 88 -1.28 14.82 -1.51
CA SER A 88 -0.76 16.15 -1.20
C SER A 88 0.51 16.06 -0.35
N PHE A 89 0.52 15.15 0.62
CA PHE A 89 1.65 14.97 1.51
C PHE A 89 2.92 14.62 0.74
N VAL A 90 2.83 13.63 -0.16
CA VAL A 90 4.02 13.20 -0.91
C VAL A 90 4.41 14.19 -1.99
N LYS A 91 3.45 14.90 -2.56
CA LYS A 91 3.73 15.89 -3.60
C LYS A 91 4.28 17.20 -3.05
N SER A 92 4.01 17.51 -1.79
CA SER A 92 4.52 18.75 -1.19
C SER A 92 6.04 18.80 -1.22
N LYS A 93 6.69 17.64 -1.27
CA LYS A 93 8.13 17.54 -1.38
C LYS A 93 8.66 18.20 -2.66
N LYS A 94 7.86 18.18 -3.71
CA LYS A 94 8.29 18.74 -5.01
C LYS A 94 8.20 20.24 -5.07
N ALA A 95 7.50 20.87 -4.15
CA ALA A 95 7.34 22.31 -4.13
C ALA A 95 8.63 23.02 -3.68
N GLU A 96 9.53 22.27 -3.13
CA GLU A 96 10.83 22.79 -2.71
C GLU A 96 11.84 22.72 -3.85
#